data_a5c39a5fa6ff59b96ac2ed7e5fdf779b
#
_entry.id   a5c39a5fa6ff59b96ac2ed7e5fdf779b
#
_cell.length_a   1.000
_cell.length_b   1.000
_cell.length_c   1.000
_cell.angle_alpha   90.00
_cell.angle_beta   90.00
_cell.angle_gamma   90.00
#
_symmetry.space_group_name_H-M   'P 1'
#
loop_
_entity.id
_entity.type
_entity.pdbx_description
1 polymer ?
#
loop_
_entity_poly.entity_id
_entity_poly.type
_entity_poly.pdbx_seq_one_letter_code
_entity_poly.pdbx_strand_id
1 'polypeptide(L)'
;MTDEDGVRAANSAFYAALEARDLDAMADVWEHSDRISVTHPGWPMLRGWAKVAGSWDAIFRNTGYIQFVLTDELVTVVGDSAWVTLDENILQSAGQTEAADELSGSKATSVNVFVRDEAEWKMVVHHASPVSAEG
;
A
#
# COMPACT_ATOMS: atom_id res chain seq x y z
N MET A 1 -18.15 -14.16 -7.15
CA MET A 1 -17.14 -13.09 -7.01
C MET A 1 -16.44 -12.89 -8.35
N THR A 2 -16.36 -11.66 -8.80
CA THR A 2 -15.68 -11.33 -10.05
C THR A 2 -14.17 -11.11 -9.79
N ASP A 3 -13.40 -11.08 -10.86
CA ASP A 3 -11.96 -10.72 -10.75
C ASP A 3 -11.81 -9.32 -10.16
N GLU A 4 -12.65 -8.38 -10.56
CA GLU A 4 -12.61 -7.03 -10.01
C GLU A 4 -12.85 -7.04 -8.49
N ASP A 5 -13.81 -7.85 -8.01
CA ASP A 5 -14.07 -7.99 -6.57
C ASP A 5 -12.84 -8.53 -5.85
N GLY A 6 -12.16 -9.52 -6.45
CA GLY A 6 -10.95 -10.10 -5.88
C GLY A 6 -9.83 -9.07 -5.78
N VAL A 7 -9.66 -8.24 -6.81
CA VAL A 7 -8.64 -7.18 -6.81
C VAL A 7 -8.98 -6.12 -5.76
N ARG A 8 -10.24 -5.71 -5.66
CA ARG A 8 -10.68 -4.75 -4.64
C ARG A 8 -10.42 -5.27 -3.24
N ALA A 9 -10.68 -6.56 -3.01
CA ALA A 9 -10.43 -7.20 -1.72
C ALA A 9 -8.94 -7.19 -1.38
N ALA A 10 -8.09 -7.53 -2.35
CA ALA A 10 -6.64 -7.50 -2.15
C ALA A 10 -6.13 -6.09 -1.87
N ASN A 11 -6.65 -5.09 -2.59
CA ASN A 11 -6.29 -3.69 -2.37
C ASN A 11 -6.71 -3.23 -0.97
N SER A 12 -7.92 -3.59 -0.54
CA SER A 12 -8.40 -3.26 0.81
C SER A 12 -7.56 -3.93 1.89
N ALA A 13 -7.15 -5.18 1.66
CA ALA A 13 -6.31 -5.91 2.61
C ALA A 13 -4.94 -5.24 2.76
N PHE A 14 -4.40 -4.68 1.69
CA PHE A 14 -3.15 -3.93 1.73
C PHE A 14 -3.25 -2.73 2.68
N TYR A 15 -4.28 -1.90 2.50
CA TYR A 15 -4.45 -0.71 3.35
C TYR A 15 -4.82 -1.07 4.78
N ALA A 16 -5.59 -2.14 4.99
CA ALA A 16 -5.91 -2.61 6.33
C ALA A 16 -4.64 -3.05 7.08
N ALA A 17 -3.75 -3.79 6.41
CA ALA A 17 -2.48 -4.21 7.00
C ALA A 17 -1.61 -3.00 7.35
N LEU A 18 -1.60 -1.99 6.49
CA LEU A 18 -0.84 -0.77 6.70
C LEU A 18 -1.37 0.01 7.91
N GLU A 19 -2.69 0.18 7.99
CA GLU A 19 -3.30 0.89 9.12
C GLU A 19 -3.08 0.16 10.44
N ALA A 20 -3.12 -1.18 10.42
CA ALA A 20 -2.87 -2.00 11.59
C ALA A 20 -1.38 -2.10 11.93
N ARG A 21 -0.50 -1.69 11.02
CA ARG A 21 0.94 -1.87 11.15
C ARG A 21 1.28 -3.33 11.45
N ASP A 22 0.63 -4.23 10.70
CA ASP A 22 0.71 -5.67 10.90
C ASP A 22 1.57 -6.25 9.78
N LEU A 23 2.79 -6.63 10.13
CA LEU A 23 3.76 -7.11 9.14
C LEU A 23 3.34 -8.45 8.53
N ASP A 24 2.74 -9.34 9.33
CA ASP A 24 2.29 -10.63 8.82
C ASP A 24 1.14 -10.46 7.82
N ALA A 25 0.19 -9.59 8.13
CA ALA A 25 -0.92 -9.29 7.22
C ALA A 25 -0.40 -8.64 5.94
N MET A 26 0.58 -7.74 6.06
CA MET A 26 1.21 -7.12 4.89
C MET A 26 1.91 -8.17 4.03
N ALA A 27 2.63 -9.11 4.65
CA ALA A 27 3.31 -10.18 3.92
C ALA A 27 2.32 -11.04 3.13
N ASP A 28 1.12 -11.26 3.66
CA ASP A 28 0.10 -12.07 2.98
C ASP A 28 -0.44 -11.41 1.72
N VAL A 29 -0.37 -10.09 1.61
CA VAL A 29 -0.86 -9.35 0.45
C VAL A 29 0.09 -9.46 -0.74
N TRP A 30 1.39 -9.56 -0.48
CA TRP A 30 2.43 -9.48 -1.50
C TRP A 30 2.82 -10.84 -2.07
N GLU A 31 3.21 -10.85 -3.35
CA GLU A 31 3.95 -11.96 -3.91
C GLU A 31 5.37 -11.91 -3.36
N HIS A 32 5.91 -13.06 -2.96
CA HIS A 32 7.28 -13.12 -2.43
C HIS A 32 8.22 -13.53 -3.55
N SER A 33 8.70 -12.56 -4.30
CA SER A 33 9.53 -12.82 -5.48
C SER A 33 10.51 -11.67 -5.70
N ASP A 34 11.38 -11.85 -6.70
CA ASP A 34 12.36 -10.83 -7.07
C ASP A 34 11.76 -9.75 -7.98
N ARG A 35 10.60 -10.01 -8.58
CA ARG A 35 10.01 -9.07 -9.54
C ARG A 35 9.14 -8.00 -8.90
N ILE A 36 8.91 -8.05 -7.61
CA ILE A 36 8.09 -7.04 -6.93
C ILE A 36 8.88 -5.78 -6.67
N SER A 37 8.18 -4.66 -6.53
CA SER A 37 8.79 -3.39 -6.17
C SER A 37 7.86 -2.55 -5.32
N VAL A 38 8.45 -1.69 -4.49
CA VAL A 38 7.73 -0.70 -3.72
C VAL A 38 8.43 0.64 -3.82
N THR A 39 7.65 1.71 -3.97
CA THR A 39 8.14 3.08 -3.85
C THR A 39 7.22 3.80 -2.88
N HIS A 40 7.71 4.05 -1.68
CA HIS A 40 6.98 4.83 -0.69
C HIS A 40 7.11 6.32 -1.03
N PRO A 41 6.15 7.17 -0.63
CA PRO A 41 6.24 8.59 -0.94
C PRO A 41 7.58 9.17 -0.47
N GLY A 42 8.34 9.70 -1.43
CA GLY A 42 9.64 10.29 -1.15
C GLY A 42 10.81 9.32 -1.05
N TRP A 43 10.57 8.01 -1.19
CA TRP A 43 11.62 7.00 -1.12
C TRP A 43 12.13 6.62 -2.51
N PRO A 44 13.34 6.09 -2.61
CA PRO A 44 13.76 5.41 -3.82
C PRO A 44 13.02 4.08 -3.99
N MET A 45 12.97 3.56 -5.21
CA MET A 45 12.33 2.28 -5.47
C MET A 45 13.17 1.14 -4.90
N LEU A 46 12.48 0.22 -4.20
CA LEU A 46 13.08 -1.00 -3.66
C LEU A 46 12.51 -2.21 -4.40
N ARG A 47 13.35 -3.18 -4.68
CA ARG A 47 12.96 -4.38 -5.43
C ARG A 47 13.26 -5.64 -4.65
N GLY A 48 12.38 -6.64 -4.80
CA GLY A 48 12.52 -7.96 -4.19
C GLY A 48 11.96 -8.02 -2.78
N TRP A 49 11.50 -9.21 -2.40
CA TRP A 49 10.77 -9.36 -1.15
C TRP A 49 11.58 -8.95 0.09
N ALA A 50 12.86 -9.29 0.15
CA ALA A 50 13.65 -8.96 1.34
C ALA A 50 13.69 -7.46 1.59
N LYS A 51 13.91 -6.65 0.54
CA LYS A 51 13.95 -5.19 0.68
C LYS A 51 12.58 -4.60 0.91
N VAL A 52 11.57 -5.13 0.23
CA VAL A 52 10.18 -4.67 0.39
C VAL A 52 9.71 -4.93 1.82
N ALA A 53 9.91 -6.15 2.32
CA ALA A 53 9.53 -6.50 3.69
C ALA A 53 10.28 -5.65 4.71
N GLY A 54 11.57 -5.45 4.49
CA GLY A 54 12.39 -4.62 5.38
C GLY A 54 11.89 -3.19 5.46
N SER A 55 11.43 -2.64 4.33
CA SER A 55 10.90 -1.27 4.31
C SER A 55 9.60 -1.17 5.10
N TRP A 56 8.71 -2.16 4.98
CA TRP A 56 7.46 -2.17 5.76
C TRP A 56 7.74 -2.29 7.25
N ASP A 57 8.69 -3.15 7.63
CA ASP A 57 9.10 -3.29 9.02
C ASP A 57 9.60 -1.97 9.59
N ALA A 58 10.45 -1.27 8.84
CA ALA A 58 10.98 0.03 9.27
C ALA A 58 9.87 1.08 9.40
N ILE A 59 8.95 1.13 8.44
CA ILE A 59 7.83 2.07 8.47
C ILE A 59 6.93 1.79 9.67
N PHE A 60 6.60 0.52 9.91
CA PHE A 60 5.69 0.16 11.01
C PHE A 60 6.29 0.47 12.37
N ARG A 61 7.61 0.31 12.51
CA ARG A 61 8.29 0.66 13.77
C ARG A 61 8.37 2.17 14.01
N ASN A 62 8.29 2.96 12.95
CA ASN A 62 8.42 4.41 13.04
C ASN A 62 7.09 5.16 12.90
N THR A 63 5.97 4.45 12.86
CA THR A 63 4.65 5.03 12.70
C THR A 63 3.80 4.71 13.93
N GLY A 64 3.39 5.73 14.65
CA GLY A 64 2.54 5.54 15.84
C GLY A 64 1.08 5.31 15.48
N TYR A 65 0.62 6.00 14.43
CA TYR A 65 -0.76 5.93 13.98
C TYR A 65 -0.81 6.28 12.50
N ILE A 66 -1.63 5.57 11.74
CA ILE A 66 -1.86 5.90 10.34
C ILE A 66 -3.26 5.46 9.93
N GLN A 67 -3.96 6.33 9.23
CA GLN A 67 -5.29 6.06 8.70
C GLN A 67 -5.38 6.61 7.29
N PHE A 68 -6.06 5.87 6.43
CA PHE A 68 -6.26 6.23 5.03
C PHE A 68 -7.73 6.46 4.74
N VAL A 69 -8.01 7.50 3.96
CA VAL A 69 -9.28 7.64 3.26
C VAL A 69 -8.95 7.57 1.78
N LEU A 70 -9.42 6.52 1.13
CA LEU A 70 -9.11 6.25 -0.27
C LEU A 70 -10.18 6.87 -1.15
N THR A 71 -9.75 7.61 -2.16
CA THR A 71 -10.67 8.26 -3.10
C THR A 71 -10.22 8.00 -4.53
N ASP A 72 -11.16 8.15 -5.46
CA ASP A 72 -10.90 8.01 -6.90
C ASP A 72 -10.30 6.64 -7.27
N GLU A 73 -10.75 5.58 -6.60
CA GLU A 73 -10.28 4.23 -6.89
C GLU A 73 -10.82 3.75 -8.24
N LEU A 74 -9.90 3.36 -9.12
CA LEU A 74 -10.24 2.80 -10.42
C LEU A 74 -9.51 1.48 -10.60
N VAL A 75 -10.26 0.40 -10.80
CA VAL A 75 -9.73 -0.96 -10.96
C VAL A 75 -9.77 -1.35 -12.44
N THR A 76 -8.67 -1.86 -12.94
CA THR A 76 -8.58 -2.40 -14.29
C THR A 76 -8.02 -3.82 -14.24
N VAL A 77 -8.70 -4.77 -14.87
CA VAL A 77 -8.28 -6.17 -14.91
C VAL A 77 -8.00 -6.55 -16.36
N VAL A 78 -6.83 -7.13 -16.61
CA VAL A 78 -6.42 -7.60 -17.93
C VAL A 78 -5.83 -9.00 -17.75
N GLY A 79 -6.63 -10.03 -18.04
CA GLY A 79 -6.18 -11.41 -17.86
C GLY A 79 -5.85 -11.72 -16.41
N ASP A 80 -4.62 -12.15 -16.18
CA ASP A 80 -4.13 -12.48 -14.85
C ASP A 80 -3.39 -11.32 -14.17
N SER A 81 -3.53 -10.11 -14.71
CA SER A 81 -2.96 -8.92 -14.08
C SER A 81 -4.04 -7.88 -13.87
N ALA A 82 -3.81 -6.99 -12.92
CA ALA A 82 -4.74 -5.92 -12.61
C ALA A 82 -3.99 -4.78 -11.95
N TRP A 83 -4.58 -3.59 -12.02
CA TRP A 83 -4.04 -2.47 -11.27
C TRP A 83 -5.17 -1.61 -10.73
N VAL A 84 -4.86 -0.93 -9.63
CA VAL A 84 -5.76 0.03 -9.00
C VAL A 84 -5.01 1.35 -8.93
N THR A 85 -5.60 2.39 -9.48
CA THR A 85 -5.11 3.76 -9.30
C THR A 85 -6.04 4.46 -8.33
N LEU A 86 -5.47 5.29 -7.46
CA LEU A 86 -6.28 5.93 -6.42
C LEU A 86 -5.52 7.08 -5.78
N ASP A 87 -6.25 7.87 -5.01
CA ASP A 87 -5.68 8.87 -4.13
C ASP A 87 -5.74 8.37 -2.69
N GLU A 88 -4.63 8.54 -1.98
CA GLU A 88 -4.51 8.23 -0.57
C GLU A 88 -4.55 9.53 0.21
N ASN A 89 -5.58 9.70 1.03
CA ASN A 89 -5.65 10.83 1.97
C ASN A 89 -5.22 10.28 3.32
N ILE A 90 -4.12 10.77 3.86
CA ILE A 90 -3.40 10.11 4.94
C ILE A 90 -3.41 11.00 6.18
N LEU A 91 -3.74 10.40 7.32
CA LEU A 91 -3.64 11.03 8.62
C LEU A 91 -2.72 10.16 9.45
N GLN A 92 -1.63 10.74 9.97
CA GLN A 92 -0.64 9.93 10.67
C GLN A 92 0.11 10.71 11.74
N SER A 93 0.72 9.96 12.67
CA SER A 93 1.67 10.47 13.63
C SER A 93 2.96 9.67 13.48
N ALA A 94 4.09 10.32 13.83
CA ALA A 94 5.40 9.68 13.76
C ALA A 94 5.75 9.03 15.10
N GLY A 95 6.70 8.11 15.06
CA GLY A 95 7.28 7.51 16.25
C GLY A 95 6.31 6.64 17.02
N GLN A 96 6.43 6.67 18.34
CA GLN A 96 5.65 5.83 19.24
C GLN A 96 4.39 6.50 19.78
N THR A 97 4.17 7.77 19.40
CA THR A 97 3.04 8.53 19.95
C THR A 97 1.77 8.32 19.13
N GLU A 98 0.64 8.30 19.82
CA GLU A 98 -0.67 8.27 19.19
C GLU A 98 -1.49 9.49 19.61
N ALA A 99 -0.82 10.52 20.11
CA ALA A 99 -1.51 11.74 20.54
C ALA A 99 -2.15 12.43 19.34
N ALA A 100 -3.44 12.74 19.46
CA ALA A 100 -4.22 13.30 18.34
C ALA A 100 -3.69 14.68 17.91
N ASP A 101 -3.12 15.45 18.81
CA ASP A 101 -2.58 16.77 18.51
C ASP A 101 -1.27 16.71 17.73
N GLU A 102 -0.69 15.52 17.56
CA GLU A 102 0.53 15.33 16.77
C GLU A 102 0.24 14.73 15.39
N LEU A 103 -1.03 14.56 15.05
CA LEU A 103 -1.39 14.02 13.74
C LEU A 103 -1.18 15.07 12.66
N SER A 104 -0.70 14.60 11.51
CA SER A 104 -0.56 15.44 10.32
C SER A 104 -1.26 14.77 9.15
N GLY A 105 -1.78 15.60 8.24
CA GLY A 105 -2.46 15.13 7.04
C GLY A 105 -1.57 15.30 5.82
N SER A 106 -1.68 14.36 4.89
CA SER A 106 -0.98 14.44 3.62
C SER A 106 -1.77 13.71 2.56
N LYS A 107 -1.33 13.82 1.31
CA LYS A 107 -1.99 13.16 0.20
C LYS A 107 -0.94 12.57 -0.73
N ALA A 108 -1.25 11.39 -1.27
CA ALA A 108 -0.44 10.74 -2.28
C ALA A 108 -1.34 10.19 -3.38
N THR A 109 -0.80 10.03 -4.57
CA THR A 109 -1.45 9.24 -5.61
C THR A 109 -0.69 7.93 -5.72
N SER A 110 -1.42 6.84 -5.94
CA SER A 110 -0.82 5.51 -5.92
C SER A 110 -1.28 4.65 -7.09
N VAL A 111 -0.37 3.76 -7.50
CA VAL A 111 -0.67 2.68 -8.42
C VAL A 111 -0.31 1.38 -7.70
N ASN A 112 -1.28 0.48 -7.59
CA ASN A 112 -1.10 -0.83 -7.00
C ASN A 112 -1.35 -1.87 -8.08
N VAL A 113 -0.35 -2.70 -8.36
CA VAL A 113 -0.42 -3.73 -9.41
C VAL A 113 -0.48 -5.10 -8.76
N PHE A 114 -1.40 -5.92 -9.24
CA PHE A 114 -1.65 -7.27 -8.73
C PHE A 114 -1.54 -8.29 -9.86
N VAL A 115 -1.10 -9.50 -9.53
CA VAL A 115 -1.18 -10.63 -10.45
C VAL A 115 -1.94 -11.75 -9.76
N ARG A 116 -2.66 -12.54 -10.57
CA ARG A 116 -3.39 -13.69 -10.04
C ARG A 116 -2.46 -14.91 -10.07
N ASP A 117 -2.31 -15.52 -8.90
CA ASP A 117 -1.58 -16.76 -8.72
C ASP A 117 -2.61 -17.78 -8.24
N GLU A 118 -2.95 -18.72 -9.10
CA GLU A 118 -4.04 -19.65 -8.88
C GLU A 118 -5.35 -18.88 -8.70
N ALA A 119 -5.95 -18.89 -7.51
CA ALA A 119 -7.21 -18.18 -7.25
C ALA A 119 -7.02 -16.89 -6.47
N GLU A 120 -5.75 -16.51 -6.19
CA GLU A 120 -5.47 -15.35 -5.34
C GLU A 120 -4.79 -14.23 -6.11
N TRP A 121 -5.19 -13.00 -5.80
CA TRP A 121 -4.52 -11.80 -6.31
C TRP A 121 -3.46 -11.36 -5.32
N LYS A 122 -2.23 -11.24 -5.81
CA LYS A 122 -1.08 -10.81 -4.97
C LYS A 122 -0.50 -9.53 -5.54
N MET A 123 -0.14 -8.62 -4.65
CA MET A 123 0.48 -7.35 -5.04
C MET A 123 1.90 -7.57 -5.54
N VAL A 124 2.24 -6.95 -6.66
CA VAL A 124 3.60 -6.99 -7.21
C VAL A 124 4.23 -5.62 -7.30
N VAL A 125 3.43 -4.55 -7.32
CA VAL A 125 3.95 -3.17 -7.33
C VAL A 125 3.04 -2.31 -6.46
N HIS A 126 3.67 -1.53 -5.59
CA HIS A 126 3.04 -0.40 -4.94
C HIS A 126 3.92 0.82 -5.20
N HIS A 127 3.37 1.83 -5.82
CA HIS A 127 4.10 3.06 -6.11
C HIS A 127 3.24 4.24 -5.68
N ALA A 128 3.74 5.02 -4.72
CA ALA A 128 3.04 6.17 -4.20
C ALA A 128 3.88 7.42 -4.37
N SER A 129 3.25 8.48 -4.86
CA SER A 129 3.90 9.78 -5.04
C SER A 129 3.19 10.83 -4.19
N PRO A 130 3.93 11.65 -3.44
CA PRO A 130 3.29 12.69 -2.65
C PRO A 130 2.67 13.76 -3.57
N VAL A 131 1.54 14.30 -3.13
CA VAL A 131 0.86 15.39 -3.83
C VAL A 131 1.09 16.66 -3.01
N SER A 132 1.64 17.67 -3.66
CA SER A 132 1.85 18.97 -3.02
C SER A 132 0.52 19.63 -2.70
N ALA A 133 0.41 20.23 -1.51
CA ALA A 133 -0.79 20.95 -1.11
C ALA A 133 -1.09 22.13 -2.02
N GLU A 134 -0.09 22.63 -2.74
CA GLU A 134 -0.25 23.74 -3.67
C GLU A 134 -0.40 23.26 -5.12
N GLY A 135 -0.43 21.99 -5.30
CA GLY A 135 -0.41 21.21 -6.53
C GLY A 135 -1.24 21.53 -7.65
#